data_499e6df6208378f2d270c4eb00d35b12
#
_entry.id   499e6df6208378f2d270c4eb00d35b12
#
_cell.length_a   1.000
_cell.length_b   1.000
_cell.length_c   1.000
_cell.angle_alpha   90.00
_cell.angle_beta   90.00
_cell.angle_gamma   90.00
#
_symmetry.space_group_name_H-M   'P 1'
#
loop_
_entity.id
_entity.type
_entity.pdbx_description
1 polymer ?
#
loop_
_entity_poly.entity_id
_entity_poly.type
_entity_poly.pdbx_seq_one_letter_code
_entity_poly.pdbx_strand_id
1 'polypeptide(L)'
;MARVTKKLDAASFQLKDQVVSINRVTKVVKGGKNMSFAALVVVGDPSAAVVGFGSGKAKEVPQAIRKGIESSKKNLMRINLTQTTVPHTVLGRFGSGMVLLKPAPEGTGVIAGGAVRAVMTSAGVQNVLTKSIGTNNPHNVIKATFDALAQLRDRADVAAARGKQVEDL
;
A
#
# COMPACT_ATOMS: atom_id res chain seq x y z
N MET A 1 -4.07 -3.33 -19.89
CA MET A 1 -2.93 -2.43 -20.19
C MET A 1 -2.37 -1.92 -18.87
N ALA A 2 -1.11 -2.20 -18.56
CA ALA A 2 -0.46 -1.69 -17.35
C ALA A 2 -0.34 -0.17 -17.47
N ARG A 3 -0.96 0.57 -16.54
CA ARG A 3 -0.73 2.02 -16.43
C ARG A 3 0.77 2.22 -16.18
N VAL A 4 1.45 2.92 -17.07
CA VAL A 4 2.80 3.41 -16.85
C VAL A 4 2.72 4.39 -15.69
N THR A 5 2.96 3.92 -14.49
CA THR A 5 3.08 4.77 -13.31
C THR A 5 4.36 5.60 -13.48
N LYS A 6 4.16 6.89 -13.76
CA LYS A 6 5.26 7.87 -13.77
C LYS A 6 6.00 7.72 -12.44
N LYS A 7 7.30 7.43 -12.48
CA LYS A 7 8.10 7.35 -11.25
C LYS A 7 8.00 8.69 -10.53
N LEU A 8 7.46 8.65 -9.30
CA LEU A 8 7.36 9.82 -8.44
C LEU A 8 8.72 10.05 -7.77
N ASP A 9 9.13 11.31 -7.70
CA ASP A 9 10.37 11.67 -7.01
C ASP A 9 10.08 11.73 -5.50
N ALA A 10 10.76 10.86 -4.74
CA ALA A 10 10.57 10.75 -3.29
C ALA A 10 11.01 12.03 -2.52
N ALA A 11 11.84 12.88 -3.12
CA ALA A 11 12.32 14.10 -2.49
C ALA A 11 11.24 15.20 -2.39
N SER A 12 10.18 15.12 -3.20
CA SER A 12 9.10 16.12 -3.23
C SER A 12 8.00 15.88 -2.19
N PHE A 13 8.08 14.80 -1.39
CA PHE A 13 7.02 14.40 -0.44
C PHE A 13 7.54 14.30 0.98
N GLN A 14 6.67 14.61 1.96
CA GLN A 14 6.93 14.39 3.39
C GLN A 14 6.57 12.97 3.78
N LEU A 15 7.44 12.02 3.43
CA LEU A 15 7.18 10.61 3.64
C LEU A 15 7.35 10.23 5.11
N LYS A 16 6.28 9.69 5.70
CA LYS A 16 6.30 9.01 7.00
C LYS A 16 6.45 7.52 6.77
N ASP A 17 7.27 6.86 7.58
CA ASP A 17 7.48 5.42 7.51
C ASP A 17 6.70 4.69 8.60
N GLN A 18 6.19 3.52 8.25
CA GLN A 18 5.51 2.61 9.16
C GLN A 18 5.99 1.18 8.93
N VAL A 19 6.49 0.55 9.98
CA VAL A 19 6.90 -0.86 9.94
C VAL A 19 5.67 -1.75 10.12
N VAL A 20 5.43 -2.63 9.15
CA VAL A 20 4.29 -3.56 9.17
C VAL A 20 4.64 -4.87 9.86
N SER A 21 5.81 -5.43 9.54
CA SER A 21 6.28 -6.67 10.18
C SER A 21 7.79 -6.77 10.16
N ILE A 22 8.35 -7.39 11.20
CA ILE A 22 9.76 -7.74 11.30
C ILE A 22 9.82 -9.23 11.61
N ASN A 23 10.49 -9.99 10.74
CA ASN A 23 10.65 -11.42 10.89
C ASN A 23 12.13 -11.79 10.95
N ARG A 24 12.51 -12.64 11.91
CA ARG A 24 13.83 -13.25 11.94
C ARG A 24 13.86 -14.40 10.95
N VAL A 25 14.74 -14.35 9.99
CA VAL A 25 14.92 -15.37 8.95
C VAL A 25 16.28 -16.00 9.06
N THR A 26 16.37 -17.29 8.73
CA THR A 26 17.58 -18.06 8.87
C THR A 26 17.88 -18.82 7.59
N LYS A 27 19.13 -18.75 7.13
CA LYS A 27 19.66 -19.61 6.06
C LYS A 27 20.58 -20.66 6.68
N VAL A 28 20.22 -21.93 6.54
CA VAL A 28 21.06 -23.03 6.98
C VAL A 28 22.15 -23.29 5.92
N VAL A 29 23.40 -23.38 6.34
CA VAL A 29 24.56 -23.64 5.48
C VAL A 29 25.40 -24.76 6.11
N LYS A 30 26.33 -25.34 5.36
CA LYS A 30 27.35 -26.26 5.92
C LYS A 30 28.13 -25.49 7.01
N GLY A 31 28.13 -26.01 8.22
CA GLY A 31 28.82 -25.39 9.37
C GLY A 31 27.97 -24.47 10.26
N GLY A 32 26.68 -24.24 9.95
CA GLY A 32 25.82 -23.46 10.86
C GLY A 32 24.60 -22.79 10.26
N LYS A 33 24.09 -21.78 10.98
CA LYS A 33 22.89 -21.02 10.63
C LYS A 33 23.22 -19.54 10.52
N ASN A 34 23.02 -18.95 9.35
CA ASN A 34 23.13 -17.50 9.15
C ASN A 34 21.78 -16.84 9.39
N MET A 35 21.72 -16.06 10.48
CA MET A 35 20.49 -15.35 10.86
C MET A 35 20.47 -13.95 10.26
N SER A 36 19.28 -13.47 9.90
CA SER A 36 19.03 -12.11 9.41
C SER A 36 17.62 -11.69 9.81
N PHE A 37 17.36 -10.39 9.73
CA PHE A 37 16.03 -9.82 9.93
C PHE A 37 15.46 -9.33 8.59
N ALA A 38 14.20 -9.63 8.33
CA ALA A 38 13.45 -9.12 7.20
C ALA A 38 12.39 -8.15 7.72
N ALA A 39 12.44 -6.90 7.28
CA ALA A 39 11.47 -5.87 7.59
C ALA A 39 10.60 -5.59 6.36
N LEU A 40 9.28 -5.49 6.58
CA LEU A 40 8.30 -5.02 5.61
C LEU A 40 7.84 -3.64 6.04
N VAL A 41 8.08 -2.65 5.20
CA VAL A 41 7.85 -1.23 5.51
C VAL A 41 6.94 -0.61 4.47
N VAL A 42 6.05 0.25 4.94
CA VAL A 42 5.22 1.13 4.12
C VAL A 42 5.68 2.56 4.38
N VAL A 43 5.80 3.35 3.34
CA VAL A 43 6.04 4.79 3.44
C VAL A 43 4.92 5.53 2.71
N GLY A 44 4.54 6.71 3.21
CA GLY A 44 3.52 7.49 2.54
C GLY A 44 3.45 8.92 3.02
N ASP A 45 2.80 9.74 2.21
CA ASP A 45 2.48 11.12 2.52
C ASP A 45 0.95 11.29 2.47
N PRO A 46 0.30 11.45 3.64
CA PRO A 46 -1.14 11.62 3.73
C PRO A 46 -1.66 12.85 2.97
N SER A 47 -0.84 13.92 2.90
CA SER A 47 -1.23 15.18 2.27
C SER A 47 -1.27 15.09 0.74
N ALA A 48 -0.35 14.29 0.18
CA ALA A 48 -0.23 14.10 -1.26
C ALA A 48 -0.95 12.85 -1.80
N ALA A 49 -1.56 12.05 -0.90
CA ALA A 49 -2.16 10.75 -1.21
C ALA A 49 -1.18 9.82 -1.95
N VAL A 50 0.06 9.76 -1.45
CA VAL A 50 1.13 8.93 -2.01
C VAL A 50 1.51 7.86 -1.02
N VAL A 51 1.66 6.63 -1.51
CA VAL A 51 2.10 5.51 -0.68
C VAL A 51 3.03 4.59 -1.47
N GLY A 52 3.98 3.98 -0.76
CA GLY A 52 4.87 2.98 -1.30
C GLY A 52 5.14 1.87 -0.29
N PHE A 53 5.55 0.72 -0.74
CA PHE A 53 5.99 -0.36 0.13
C PHE A 53 7.32 -0.96 -0.33
N GLY A 54 8.05 -1.49 0.62
CA GLY A 54 9.31 -2.16 0.34
C GLY A 54 9.68 -3.16 1.43
N SER A 55 10.54 -4.07 1.07
CA SER A 55 11.12 -5.00 2.03
C SER A 55 12.63 -4.84 2.07
N GLY A 56 13.18 -4.90 3.28
CA GLY A 56 14.62 -4.87 3.52
C GLY A 56 15.07 -6.08 4.32
N LYS A 57 16.27 -6.58 4.05
CA LYS A 57 16.88 -7.68 4.81
C LYS A 57 18.29 -7.31 5.21
N ALA A 58 18.63 -7.50 6.49
CA ALA A 58 19.97 -7.25 7.04
C ALA A 58 20.24 -8.11 8.28
N LYS A 59 21.49 -8.10 8.76
CA LYS A 59 21.87 -8.79 10.01
C LYS A 59 21.29 -8.11 11.24
N GLU A 60 21.04 -6.79 11.17
CA GLU A 60 20.49 -5.95 12.23
C GLU A 60 19.13 -5.39 11.84
N VAL A 61 18.24 -5.22 12.82
CA VAL A 61 16.88 -4.70 12.59
C VAL A 61 16.89 -3.27 12.04
N PRO A 62 17.66 -2.29 12.59
CA PRO A 62 17.67 -0.93 12.05
C PRO A 62 18.14 -0.86 10.60
N GLN A 63 19.14 -1.66 10.23
CA GLN A 63 19.61 -1.72 8.84
C GLN A 63 18.58 -2.37 7.90
N ALA A 64 17.83 -3.38 8.37
CA ALA A 64 16.74 -3.98 7.58
C ALA A 64 15.63 -2.96 7.31
N ILE A 65 15.25 -2.14 8.30
CA ILE A 65 14.24 -1.08 8.17
C ILE A 65 14.72 -0.02 7.18
N ARG A 66 15.96 0.49 7.30
CA ARG A 66 16.53 1.48 6.36
C ARG A 66 16.47 1.00 4.91
N LYS A 67 16.89 -0.24 4.65
CA LYS A 67 16.80 -0.86 3.32
C LYS A 67 15.35 -0.99 2.84
N GLY A 68 14.42 -1.30 3.76
CA GLY A 68 12.98 -1.34 3.48
C GLY A 68 12.44 0.02 3.04
N ILE A 69 12.80 1.10 3.75
CA ILE A 69 12.43 2.49 3.43
C ILE A 69 12.98 2.88 2.05
N GLU A 70 14.26 2.64 1.77
CA GLU A 70 14.86 2.93 0.47
C GLU A 70 14.17 2.18 -0.68
N SER A 71 13.83 0.91 -0.45
CA SER A 71 13.07 0.12 -1.43
C SER A 71 11.65 0.67 -1.63
N SER A 72 11.00 1.13 -0.56
CA SER A 72 9.66 1.72 -0.60
C SER A 72 9.63 3.03 -1.40
N LYS A 73 10.64 3.88 -1.24
CA LYS A 73 10.79 5.14 -1.98
C LYS A 73 10.91 4.96 -3.49
N LYS A 74 11.35 3.80 -3.95
CA LYS A 74 11.45 3.46 -5.38
C LYS A 74 10.11 3.03 -5.98
N ASN A 75 9.15 2.64 -5.14
CA ASN A 75 7.85 2.07 -5.53
C ASN A 75 6.68 2.94 -5.03
N LEU A 76 6.82 4.26 -5.15
CA LEU A 76 5.75 5.18 -4.78
C LEU A 76 4.63 5.16 -5.81
N MET A 77 3.40 5.20 -5.33
CA MET A 77 2.18 5.28 -6.14
C MET A 77 1.28 6.38 -5.60
N ARG A 78 0.72 7.18 -6.49
CA ARG A 78 -0.32 8.16 -6.16
C ARG A 78 -1.69 7.49 -6.22
N ILE A 79 -2.54 7.80 -5.25
CA ILE A 79 -3.87 7.22 -5.09
C ILE A 79 -4.93 8.27 -5.40
N ASN A 80 -5.97 7.86 -6.10
CA ASN A 80 -7.15 8.69 -6.30
C ASN A 80 -8.08 8.51 -5.11
N LEU A 81 -8.22 9.57 -4.30
CA LEU A 81 -9.12 9.61 -3.15
C LEU A 81 -10.26 10.60 -3.41
N THR A 82 -11.43 10.34 -2.85
CA THR A 82 -12.55 11.29 -2.83
C THR A 82 -12.69 11.78 -1.40
N GLN A 83 -12.24 13.03 -1.14
CA GLN A 83 -12.20 13.61 0.20
C GLN A 83 -11.42 12.73 1.19
N THR A 84 -12.09 12.02 2.10
CA THR A 84 -11.50 11.23 3.17
C THR A 84 -11.56 9.71 2.92
N THR A 85 -12.16 9.28 1.78
CA THR A 85 -12.45 7.86 1.49
C THR A 85 -12.04 7.46 0.06
N VAL A 86 -12.19 6.18 -0.25
CA VAL A 86 -12.00 5.63 -1.61
C VAL A 86 -13.23 5.92 -2.48
N PRO A 87 -13.07 6.22 -3.78
CA PRO A 87 -14.18 6.62 -4.66
C PRO A 87 -15.21 5.53 -4.91
N HIS A 88 -14.81 4.28 -4.96
CA HIS A 88 -15.69 3.15 -5.21
C HIS A 88 -15.16 1.84 -4.62
N THR A 89 -16.02 0.83 -4.56
CA THR A 89 -15.65 -0.51 -4.09
C THR A 89 -14.74 -1.19 -5.11
N VAL A 90 -13.63 -1.76 -4.63
CA VAL A 90 -12.66 -2.51 -5.44
C VAL A 90 -12.20 -3.77 -4.71
N LEU A 91 -11.81 -4.77 -5.50
CA LEU A 91 -11.22 -6.01 -5.02
C LEU A 91 -9.86 -6.21 -5.68
N GLY A 92 -8.80 -5.97 -4.92
CA GLY A 92 -7.43 -6.24 -5.37
C GLY A 92 -7.02 -7.67 -5.10
N ARG A 93 -6.16 -8.23 -5.97
CA ARG A 93 -5.69 -9.61 -5.90
C ARG A 93 -4.19 -9.70 -6.08
N PHE A 94 -3.56 -10.52 -5.26
CA PHE A 94 -2.16 -10.89 -5.46
C PHE A 94 -1.88 -12.28 -4.88
N GLY A 95 -1.47 -13.21 -5.74
CA GLY A 95 -1.32 -14.62 -5.37
C GLY A 95 -2.64 -15.19 -4.84
N SER A 96 -2.61 -15.79 -3.66
CA SER A 96 -3.81 -16.27 -2.96
C SER A 96 -4.55 -15.20 -2.14
N GLY A 97 -3.99 -13.97 -2.06
CA GLY A 97 -4.56 -12.90 -1.27
C GLY A 97 -5.52 -12.03 -2.06
N MET A 98 -6.65 -11.70 -1.44
CA MET A 98 -7.62 -10.74 -1.93
C MET A 98 -7.89 -9.69 -0.86
N VAL A 99 -8.00 -8.42 -1.25
CA VAL A 99 -8.35 -7.32 -0.34
C VAL A 99 -9.50 -6.54 -0.94
N LEU A 100 -10.62 -6.54 -0.23
CA LEU A 100 -11.78 -5.72 -0.54
C LEU A 100 -11.62 -4.35 0.10
N LEU A 101 -11.76 -3.29 -0.68
CA LEU A 101 -11.86 -1.91 -0.21
C LEU A 101 -13.26 -1.38 -0.53
N LYS A 102 -13.90 -0.79 0.46
CA LYS A 102 -15.26 -0.25 0.35
C LYS A 102 -15.30 1.17 0.91
N PRO A 103 -15.90 2.15 0.20
CA PRO A 103 -16.05 3.49 0.74
C PRO A 103 -16.89 3.46 2.01
N ALA A 104 -16.61 4.39 2.92
CA ALA A 104 -17.31 4.54 4.18
C ALA A 104 -17.64 6.01 4.43
N PRO A 105 -18.75 6.31 5.11
CA PRO A 105 -19.13 7.66 5.51
C PRO A 105 -18.11 8.24 6.51
N GLU A 106 -18.12 9.54 6.64
CA GLU A 106 -17.29 10.24 7.63
C GLU A 106 -17.59 9.79 9.06
N GLY A 107 -16.56 9.68 9.87
CA GLY A 107 -16.66 9.20 11.24
C GLY A 107 -16.52 7.68 11.42
N THR A 108 -16.52 6.89 10.34
CA THR A 108 -16.33 5.44 10.42
C THR A 108 -14.91 5.07 10.84
N GLY A 109 -13.91 5.86 10.42
CA GLY A 109 -12.51 5.55 10.61
C GLY A 109 -11.98 4.45 9.69
N VAL A 110 -10.73 4.04 9.91
CA VAL A 110 -10.09 2.98 9.13
C VAL A 110 -10.38 1.61 9.76
N ILE A 111 -11.32 0.87 9.18
CA ILE A 111 -11.62 -0.51 9.61
C ILE A 111 -10.86 -1.48 8.69
N ALA A 112 -9.68 -1.91 9.15
CA ALA A 112 -8.74 -2.69 8.36
C ALA A 112 -7.88 -3.61 9.22
N GLY A 113 -7.45 -4.73 8.65
CA GLY A 113 -6.40 -5.57 9.23
C GLY A 113 -5.05 -4.85 9.26
N GLY A 114 -4.13 -5.24 10.16
CA GLY A 114 -2.91 -4.49 10.47
C GLY A 114 -2.10 -4.06 9.23
N ALA A 115 -1.87 -4.96 8.29
CA ALA A 115 -1.11 -4.66 7.07
C ALA A 115 -1.85 -3.66 6.14
N VAL A 116 -3.17 -3.83 5.97
CA VAL A 116 -4.00 -2.92 5.16
C VAL A 116 -4.14 -1.57 5.86
N ARG A 117 -4.32 -1.57 7.18
CA ARG A 117 -4.41 -0.35 7.99
C ARG A 117 -3.16 0.53 7.83
N ALA A 118 -1.98 -0.07 7.90
CA ALA A 118 -0.73 0.64 7.70
C ALA A 118 -0.68 1.35 6.34
N VAL A 119 -1.10 0.67 5.26
CA VAL A 119 -1.16 1.26 3.92
C VAL A 119 -2.18 2.41 3.85
N MET A 120 -3.41 2.21 4.36
CA MET A 120 -4.47 3.23 4.32
C MET A 120 -4.12 4.46 5.12
N THR A 121 -3.59 4.28 6.34
CA THR A 121 -3.17 5.41 7.20
C THR A 121 -2.01 6.18 6.56
N SER A 122 -1.00 5.49 6.01
CA SER A 122 0.13 6.14 5.31
C SER A 122 -0.31 6.87 4.04
N ALA A 123 -1.39 6.42 3.40
CA ALA A 123 -1.99 7.03 2.21
C ALA A 123 -2.89 8.23 2.52
N GLY A 124 -3.23 8.47 3.79
CA GLY A 124 -4.12 9.56 4.21
C GLY A 124 -5.62 9.23 4.13
N VAL A 125 -5.99 7.97 3.92
CA VAL A 125 -7.38 7.54 3.97
C VAL A 125 -7.86 7.57 5.42
N GLN A 126 -8.98 8.26 5.68
CA GLN A 126 -9.54 8.40 7.03
C GLN A 126 -10.74 7.48 7.25
N ASN A 127 -11.53 7.21 6.21
CA ASN A 127 -12.76 6.42 6.31
C ASN A 127 -12.79 5.33 5.25
N VAL A 128 -12.69 4.07 5.66
CA VAL A 128 -12.71 2.92 4.74
C VAL A 128 -13.07 1.62 5.47
N LEU A 129 -13.85 0.79 4.81
CA LEU A 129 -14.12 -0.59 5.25
C LEU A 129 -13.30 -1.54 4.39
N THR A 130 -12.57 -2.44 5.04
CA THR A 130 -11.73 -3.40 4.32
C THR A 130 -11.89 -4.82 4.84
N LYS A 131 -11.65 -5.79 3.97
CA LYS A 131 -11.57 -7.20 4.36
C LYS A 131 -10.47 -7.89 3.58
N SER A 132 -9.56 -8.54 4.31
CA SER A 132 -8.56 -9.43 3.73
C SER A 132 -9.12 -10.86 3.67
N ILE A 133 -8.98 -11.51 2.52
CA ILE A 133 -9.54 -12.83 2.20
C ILE A 133 -8.43 -13.70 1.62
N GLY A 134 -8.40 -14.98 1.96
CA GLY A 134 -7.56 -15.99 1.35
C GLY A 134 -6.17 -16.15 1.98
N THR A 135 -5.55 -15.11 2.51
CA THR A 135 -4.23 -15.19 3.14
C THR A 135 -4.04 -14.22 4.28
N ASN A 136 -3.23 -14.62 5.26
CA ASN A 136 -2.76 -13.74 6.34
C ASN A 136 -1.30 -13.30 6.16
N ASN A 137 -0.65 -13.69 5.05
CA ASN A 137 0.73 -13.28 4.77
C ASN A 137 0.78 -11.77 4.47
N PRO A 138 1.46 -10.96 5.31
CA PRO A 138 1.50 -9.50 5.15
C PRO A 138 2.02 -9.05 3.78
N HIS A 139 2.97 -9.77 3.19
CA HIS A 139 3.50 -9.46 1.87
C HIS A 139 2.45 -9.58 0.77
N ASN A 140 1.64 -10.64 0.79
CA ASN A 140 0.59 -10.83 -0.19
C ASN A 140 -0.55 -9.84 0.03
N VAL A 141 -0.92 -9.60 1.29
CA VAL A 141 -1.97 -8.63 1.66
C VAL A 141 -1.61 -7.23 1.20
N ILE A 142 -0.38 -6.76 1.45
CA ILE A 142 0.06 -5.43 1.00
C ILE A 142 0.02 -5.34 -0.53
N LYS A 143 0.56 -6.33 -1.25
CA LYS A 143 0.55 -6.32 -2.71
C LYS A 143 -0.87 -6.34 -3.29
N ALA A 144 -1.79 -7.12 -2.69
CA ALA A 144 -3.20 -7.10 -3.06
C ALA A 144 -3.86 -5.75 -2.77
N THR A 145 -3.47 -5.08 -1.66
CA THR A 145 -3.94 -3.72 -1.35
C THR A 145 -3.46 -2.72 -2.40
N PHE A 146 -2.20 -2.80 -2.81
CA PHE A 146 -1.65 -1.93 -3.87
C PHE A 146 -2.32 -2.19 -5.22
N ASP A 147 -2.64 -3.44 -5.55
CA ASP A 147 -3.43 -3.77 -6.73
C ASP A 147 -4.84 -3.15 -6.66
N ALA A 148 -5.51 -3.22 -5.51
CA ALA A 148 -6.80 -2.57 -5.30
C ALA A 148 -6.70 -1.04 -5.48
N LEU A 149 -5.69 -0.40 -4.90
CA LEU A 149 -5.47 1.04 -5.00
C LEU A 149 -5.17 1.48 -6.44
N ALA A 150 -4.47 0.66 -7.22
CA ALA A 150 -4.20 0.93 -8.64
C ALA A 150 -5.45 0.86 -9.52
N GLN A 151 -6.50 0.16 -9.08
CA GLN A 151 -7.78 0.05 -9.78
C GLN A 151 -8.71 1.24 -9.52
N LEU A 152 -8.42 2.07 -8.50
CA LEU A 152 -9.23 3.23 -8.17
C LEU A 152 -9.23 4.24 -9.32
N ARG A 153 -10.42 4.66 -9.74
CA ARG A 153 -10.64 5.66 -10.78
C ARG A 153 -11.40 6.84 -10.21
N ASP A 154 -10.96 8.02 -10.56
CA ASP A 154 -11.70 9.24 -10.26
C ASP A 154 -12.87 9.43 -11.24
N ARG A 155 -13.91 10.17 -10.81
CA ARG A 155 -15.05 10.53 -11.67
C ARG A 155 -14.60 11.24 -12.95
N ALA A 156 -13.61 12.12 -12.84
CA ALA A 156 -13.02 12.82 -13.99
C ALA A 156 -12.40 11.85 -15.01
N ASP A 157 -11.66 10.84 -14.55
CA ASP A 157 -11.06 9.81 -15.40
C ASP A 157 -12.14 8.99 -16.13
N VAL A 158 -13.27 8.71 -15.46
CA VAL A 158 -14.38 7.95 -16.03
C VAL A 158 -15.15 8.78 -17.05
N ALA A 159 -15.41 10.06 -16.75
CA ALA A 159 -16.06 11.01 -17.64
C ALA A 159 -15.26 11.17 -18.94
N ALA A 160 -13.97 11.42 -18.82
CA ALA A 160 -13.07 11.54 -19.98
C ALA A 160 -13.05 10.27 -20.84
N ALA A 161 -13.05 9.08 -20.22
CA ALA A 161 -13.08 7.80 -20.94
C ALA A 161 -14.42 7.56 -21.67
N ARG A 162 -15.51 8.17 -21.19
CA ARG A 162 -16.87 8.07 -21.82
C ARG A 162 -17.20 9.24 -22.74
N GLY A 163 -16.31 10.25 -22.85
CA GLY A 163 -16.57 11.46 -23.63
C GLY A 163 -17.74 12.31 -23.10
N LYS A 164 -18.00 12.23 -21.75
CA LYS A 164 -19.07 12.95 -21.07
C LYS A 164 -18.51 13.97 -20.08
N GLN A 165 -19.35 14.92 -19.68
CA GLN A 165 -19.02 15.79 -18.55
C GLN A 165 -19.19 15.06 -17.21
N VAL A 166 -18.49 15.51 -16.16
CA VAL A 166 -18.55 14.87 -14.83
C VAL A 166 -19.95 14.95 -14.22
N GLU A 167 -20.71 15.96 -14.59
CA GLU A 167 -22.09 16.22 -14.16
C GLU A 167 -23.11 15.24 -14.77
N ASP A 168 -22.75 14.60 -15.90
CA ASP A 168 -23.60 13.65 -16.64
C ASP A 168 -23.33 12.18 -16.25
N LEU A 169 -22.55 11.93 -15.19
CA LEU A 169 -22.23 10.63 -14.61
C LEU A 169 -23.09 10.39 -13.38
#